data_40f53051e55030c264419afbe0c39a32
#
_entry.id   40f53051e55030c264419afbe0c39a32
#
_cell.length_a   1.000
_cell.length_b   1.000
_cell.length_c   1.000
_cell.angle_alpha   90.00
_cell.angle_beta   90.00
_cell.angle_gamma   90.00
#
_symmetry.space_group_name_H-M   'P 1'
#
loop_
_entity.id
_entity.type
_entity.pdbx_description
1 polymer ?
#
loop_
_entity_poly.entity_id
_entity_poly.type
_entity_poly.pdbx_seq_one_letter_code
_entity_poly.pdbx_strand_id
1 'polypeptide(L)'
;MSLHELNASANRGACYQVCRHSYRLIDDERDIEIKVDNKFLMSPKDLKTIHFLNKLIDSGVRVLKIEGRARGPEYVKTVVECYNEAINSYIDGTFSEEKIMNWDERLKTVFNRGFWNGYYLGQRLGEWSSTYGSEATKRKVYIGKGMKYFSKLGVAEFLVETKFGVNKGDELLIMGPTTGVIELKAENMQVDYKEADRCERGELFSIAVPCKIRPSDKLYKLVDASEVPNNQ
;
A
#
# COMPACT_ATOMS: atom_id res chain seq x y z
N MET A 1 6.69 -23.88 0.52
CA MET A 1 7.20 -23.69 1.90
C MET A 1 6.06 -23.75 2.94
N SER A 2 5.10 -22.84 3.05
CA SER A 2 4.07 -22.92 4.11
C SER A 2 3.34 -24.26 4.19
N LEU A 3 3.00 -24.90 3.06
CA LEU A 3 2.36 -26.22 3.07
C LEU A 3 3.31 -27.31 3.55
N HIS A 4 4.54 -27.27 3.09
CA HIS A 4 5.55 -28.29 3.39
C HIS A 4 6.04 -28.21 4.83
N GLU A 5 6.36 -27.00 5.30
CA GLU A 5 6.95 -26.76 6.62
C GLU A 5 5.90 -26.73 7.75
N LEU A 6 4.71 -26.18 7.46
CA LEU A 6 3.72 -25.83 8.49
C LEU A 6 2.35 -26.48 8.24
N ASN A 7 2.25 -27.38 7.26
CA ASN A 7 0.98 -27.97 6.82
C ASN A 7 -0.13 -26.93 6.55
N ALA A 8 0.25 -25.76 6.05
CA ALA A 8 -0.63 -24.62 5.85
C ALA A 8 -0.71 -24.23 4.37
N SER A 9 -1.91 -24.33 3.79
CA SER A 9 -2.12 -24.07 2.37
C SER A 9 -2.19 -22.59 2.06
N ALA A 10 -1.17 -22.06 1.37
CA ALA A 10 -1.17 -20.70 0.86
C ALA A 10 -2.36 -20.43 -0.08
N ASN A 11 -2.77 -21.40 -0.90
CA ASN A 11 -3.92 -21.28 -1.80
C ASN A 11 -5.25 -21.13 -1.07
N ARG A 12 -5.31 -21.59 0.19
CA ARG A 12 -6.47 -21.45 1.08
C ARG A 12 -6.37 -20.28 2.05
N GLY A 13 -5.45 -19.34 1.82
CA GLY A 13 -5.28 -18.15 2.67
C GLY A 13 -4.24 -18.28 3.78
N ALA A 14 -3.78 -19.49 4.10
CA ALA A 14 -2.82 -19.74 5.20
C ALA A 14 -1.36 -19.66 4.71
N CYS A 15 -0.92 -18.50 4.22
CA CYS A 15 0.48 -18.26 3.87
C CYS A 15 1.20 -17.55 5.01
N TYR A 16 2.06 -18.24 5.72
CA TYR A 16 2.88 -17.67 6.80
C TYR A 16 4.14 -16.94 6.30
N GLN A 17 4.27 -16.79 4.99
CA GLN A 17 5.37 -16.05 4.36
C GLN A 17 6.78 -16.48 4.80
N VAL A 18 6.98 -17.76 5.09
CA VAL A 18 8.30 -18.29 5.50
C VAL A 18 9.41 -17.92 4.49
N CYS A 19 9.10 -17.86 3.19
CA CYS A 19 10.05 -17.38 2.19
C CYS A 19 10.53 -15.93 2.38
N ARG A 20 9.93 -15.19 3.31
CA ARG A 20 10.31 -13.81 3.64
C ARG A 20 11.19 -13.69 4.86
N HIS A 21 11.48 -14.81 5.54
CA HIS A 21 12.41 -14.82 6.64
C HIS A 21 13.87 -14.68 6.17
N SER A 22 14.74 -14.33 7.09
CA SER A 22 16.18 -14.38 6.83
C SER A 22 16.68 -15.83 6.92
N TYR A 23 17.62 -16.19 6.06
CA TYR A 23 18.21 -17.52 6.00
C TYR A 23 19.72 -17.44 6.06
N ARG A 24 20.34 -18.55 6.47
CA ARG A 24 21.77 -18.81 6.36
C ARG A 24 21.97 -19.92 5.32
N LEU A 25 23.02 -19.82 4.54
CA LEU A 25 23.42 -20.83 3.57
C LEU A 25 24.63 -21.59 4.13
N ILE A 26 24.49 -22.88 4.31
CA ILE A 26 25.54 -23.76 4.81
C ILE A 26 25.93 -24.71 3.67
N ASP A 27 27.25 -24.88 3.47
CA ASP A 27 27.80 -25.90 2.59
C ASP A 27 27.93 -27.18 3.40
N ASP A 28 27.06 -28.14 3.17
CA ASP A 28 26.99 -29.38 3.94
C ASP A 28 28.23 -30.27 3.74
N GLU A 29 28.96 -30.14 2.62
CA GLU A 29 30.17 -30.93 2.36
C GLU A 29 31.38 -30.43 3.15
N ARG A 30 31.43 -29.12 3.38
CA ARG A 30 32.56 -28.48 4.08
C ARG A 30 32.22 -27.96 5.47
N ASP A 31 30.95 -28.06 5.88
CA ASP A 31 30.41 -27.53 7.13
C ASP A 31 30.77 -26.06 7.38
N ILE A 32 30.68 -25.26 6.35
CA ILE A 32 30.96 -23.81 6.42
C ILE A 32 29.73 -22.99 6.07
N GLU A 33 29.50 -21.91 6.81
CA GLU A 33 28.50 -20.94 6.49
C GLU A 33 28.99 -20.04 5.36
N ILE A 34 28.33 -20.10 4.21
CA ILE A 34 28.62 -19.23 3.07
C ILE A 34 27.99 -17.85 3.35
N LYS A 35 28.84 -16.85 3.43
CA LYS A 35 28.41 -15.48 3.59
C LYS A 35 27.64 -15.04 2.34
N VAL A 36 26.40 -14.59 2.55
CA VAL A 36 25.56 -14.00 1.52
C VAL A 36 25.27 -12.56 1.87
N ASP A 37 25.34 -11.66 0.89
CA ASP A 37 25.13 -10.23 1.10
C ASP A 37 23.70 -9.92 1.51
N ASN A 38 22.75 -10.74 1.06
CA ASN A 38 21.34 -10.59 1.37
C ASN A 38 20.77 -11.83 2.08
N LYS A 39 20.43 -11.66 3.37
CA LYS A 39 19.83 -12.72 4.20
C LYS A 39 18.44 -13.18 3.72
N PHE A 40 17.77 -12.39 2.90
CA PHE A 40 16.42 -12.67 2.40
C PHE A 40 16.46 -13.43 1.07
N LEU A 41 17.23 -14.49 1.00
CA LEU A 41 17.53 -15.27 -0.20
C LEU A 41 16.31 -15.73 -1.02
N MET A 42 15.17 -15.91 -0.35
CA MET A 42 13.93 -16.39 -0.97
C MET A 42 12.86 -15.31 -1.06
N SER A 43 13.19 -14.05 -0.81
CA SER A 43 12.27 -12.92 -0.85
C SER A 43 12.54 -12.00 -2.05
N PRO A 44 12.01 -12.31 -3.25
CA PRO A 44 12.20 -11.43 -4.39
C PRO A 44 11.55 -10.07 -4.16
N LYS A 45 12.11 -9.04 -4.79
CA LYS A 45 11.45 -7.74 -4.93
C LYS A 45 10.11 -7.89 -5.63
N ASP A 46 9.25 -6.90 -5.47
CA ASP A 46 7.95 -6.90 -6.14
C ASP A 46 8.10 -6.56 -7.63
N LEU A 47 7.50 -7.39 -8.49
CA LEU A 47 7.49 -7.16 -9.93
C LEU A 47 6.72 -5.89 -10.27
N LYS A 48 7.36 -4.97 -10.97
CA LYS A 48 6.75 -3.74 -11.47
C LYS A 48 7.03 -3.58 -12.96
N THR A 49 5.99 -3.47 -13.76
CA THR A 49 6.08 -3.45 -15.23
C THR A 49 5.61 -2.14 -15.85
N ILE A 50 5.18 -1.17 -15.04
CA ILE A 50 4.51 0.04 -15.52
C ILE A 50 5.37 0.88 -16.48
N HIS A 51 6.68 0.92 -16.28
CA HIS A 51 7.61 1.70 -17.10
C HIS A 51 7.93 1.10 -18.48
N PHE A 52 7.56 -0.16 -18.70
CA PHE A 52 7.62 -0.80 -20.03
C PHE A 52 6.29 -1.44 -20.42
N LEU A 53 5.19 -0.95 -19.88
CA LEU A 53 3.85 -1.46 -20.13
C LEU A 53 3.48 -1.40 -21.62
N ASN A 54 3.89 -0.36 -22.32
CA ASN A 54 3.74 -0.23 -23.77
C ASN A 54 4.31 -1.45 -24.51
N LYS A 55 5.50 -1.92 -24.16
CA LYS A 55 6.12 -3.10 -24.78
C LYS A 55 5.33 -4.38 -24.53
N LEU A 56 4.74 -4.53 -23.34
CA LEU A 56 3.88 -5.67 -23.03
C LEU A 56 2.59 -5.64 -23.85
N ILE A 57 1.97 -4.49 -24.02
CA ILE A 57 0.76 -4.34 -24.81
C ILE A 57 1.08 -4.59 -26.30
N ASP A 58 2.17 -4.05 -26.81
CA ASP A 58 2.65 -4.26 -28.20
C ASP A 58 2.94 -5.73 -28.48
N SER A 59 3.45 -6.48 -27.51
CA SER A 59 3.71 -7.92 -27.63
C SER A 59 2.45 -8.79 -27.61
N GLY A 60 1.27 -8.18 -27.46
CA GLY A 60 -0.01 -8.89 -27.52
C GLY A 60 -0.62 -9.23 -26.15
N VAL A 61 -0.04 -8.79 -25.05
CA VAL A 61 -0.65 -8.98 -23.71
C VAL A 61 -1.98 -8.22 -23.66
N ARG A 62 -3.03 -8.93 -23.22
CA ARG A 62 -4.41 -8.37 -23.12
C ARG A 62 -4.98 -8.39 -21.70
N VAL A 63 -4.36 -9.13 -20.80
CA VAL A 63 -4.82 -9.25 -19.40
C VAL A 63 -3.64 -9.05 -18.46
N LEU A 64 -3.80 -8.12 -17.53
CA LEU A 64 -2.85 -7.88 -16.45
C LEU A 64 -3.45 -8.38 -15.15
N LYS A 65 -2.73 -9.24 -14.44
CA LYS A 65 -3.14 -9.72 -13.13
C LYS A 65 -2.40 -8.95 -12.04
N ILE A 66 -3.14 -8.26 -11.18
CA ILE A 66 -2.61 -7.57 -10.01
C ILE A 66 -2.74 -8.50 -8.80
N GLU A 67 -1.64 -8.72 -8.09
CA GLU A 67 -1.63 -9.54 -6.88
C GLU A 67 -1.80 -8.67 -5.65
N GLY A 68 -3.00 -8.73 -5.06
CA GLY A 68 -3.35 -7.97 -3.85
C GLY A 68 -3.45 -8.81 -2.58
N ARG A 69 -3.12 -10.10 -2.65
CA ARG A 69 -3.22 -11.00 -1.49
C ARG A 69 -2.27 -10.57 -0.36
N ALA A 70 -2.77 -10.55 0.86
CA ALA A 70 -2.06 -10.05 2.03
C ALA A 70 -1.59 -8.58 1.88
N ARG A 71 -2.29 -7.79 1.06
CA ARG A 71 -2.11 -6.33 0.92
C ARG A 71 -3.34 -5.60 1.44
N GLY A 72 -3.15 -4.36 1.89
CA GLY A 72 -4.27 -3.50 2.25
C GLY A 72 -5.09 -3.04 1.02
N PRO A 73 -6.34 -2.64 1.20
CA PRO A 73 -7.18 -2.13 0.11
C PRO A 73 -6.58 -0.90 -0.58
N GLU A 74 -5.86 -0.05 0.16
CA GLU A 74 -5.14 1.11 -0.37
C GLU A 74 -4.09 0.72 -1.40
N TYR A 75 -3.36 -0.37 -1.17
CA TYR A 75 -2.43 -0.92 -2.16
C TYR A 75 -3.15 -1.29 -3.45
N VAL A 76 -4.24 -2.05 -3.34
CA VAL A 76 -4.99 -2.50 -4.51
C VAL A 76 -5.53 -1.31 -5.30
N LYS A 77 -6.10 -0.31 -4.61
CA LYS A 77 -6.59 0.93 -5.20
C LYS A 77 -5.49 1.63 -5.98
N THR A 78 -4.37 1.96 -5.32
CA THR A 78 -3.27 2.70 -5.94
C THR A 78 -2.69 1.98 -7.15
N VAL A 79 -2.46 0.67 -7.04
CA VAL A 79 -1.91 -0.12 -8.16
C VAL A 79 -2.88 -0.17 -9.33
N VAL A 80 -4.17 -0.41 -9.07
CA VAL A 80 -5.20 -0.44 -10.13
C VAL A 80 -5.31 0.91 -10.83
N GLU A 81 -5.33 2.01 -10.09
CA GLU A 81 -5.40 3.37 -10.65
C GLU A 81 -4.20 3.67 -11.53
N CYS A 82 -2.96 3.45 -11.02
CA CYS A 82 -1.75 3.69 -11.80
C CYS A 82 -1.71 2.88 -13.09
N TYR A 83 -2.03 1.59 -13.04
CA TYR A 83 -2.03 0.75 -14.24
C TYR A 83 -3.17 1.09 -15.20
N ASN A 84 -4.35 1.46 -14.71
CA ASN A 84 -5.45 1.90 -15.56
C ASN A 84 -5.13 3.23 -16.28
N GLU A 85 -4.56 4.19 -15.55
CA GLU A 85 -4.07 5.44 -16.14
C GLU A 85 -2.98 5.19 -17.18
N ALA A 86 -2.05 4.27 -16.90
CA ALA A 86 -0.98 3.92 -17.83
C ALA A 86 -1.51 3.27 -19.12
N ILE A 87 -2.50 2.36 -19.01
CA ILE A 87 -3.16 1.75 -20.17
C ILE A 87 -3.89 2.81 -20.99
N ASN A 88 -4.69 3.68 -20.35
CA ASN A 88 -5.39 4.75 -21.05
C ASN A 88 -4.41 5.70 -21.73
N SER A 89 -3.33 6.07 -21.05
CA SER A 89 -2.28 6.91 -21.62
C SER A 89 -1.59 6.28 -22.83
N TYR A 90 -1.42 4.95 -22.84
CA TYR A 90 -0.92 4.21 -24.02
C TYR A 90 -1.93 4.27 -25.15
N ILE A 91 -3.21 4.03 -24.89
CA ILE A 91 -4.28 4.07 -25.92
C ILE A 91 -4.40 5.47 -26.53
N ASP A 92 -4.29 6.51 -25.71
CA ASP A 92 -4.40 7.91 -26.13
C ASP A 92 -3.08 8.43 -26.78
N GLY A 93 -2.03 7.62 -26.85
CA GLY A 93 -0.72 8.02 -27.39
C GLY A 93 0.02 9.05 -26.52
N THR A 94 -0.34 9.17 -25.23
CA THR A 94 0.24 10.13 -24.28
C THR A 94 1.14 9.48 -23.22
N PHE A 95 1.53 8.22 -23.40
CA PHE A 95 2.43 7.51 -22.50
C PHE A 95 3.83 8.16 -22.55
N SER A 96 4.32 8.65 -21.41
CA SER A 96 5.55 9.44 -21.33
C SER A 96 6.35 9.14 -20.06
N GLU A 97 7.64 9.47 -20.09
CA GLU A 97 8.53 9.32 -18.93
C GLU A 97 8.03 10.13 -17.72
N GLU A 98 7.50 11.33 -17.93
CA GLU A 98 6.94 12.16 -16.86
C GLU A 98 5.79 11.45 -16.15
N LYS A 99 4.87 10.85 -16.91
CA LYS A 99 3.77 10.08 -16.35
C LYS A 99 4.25 8.82 -15.62
N ILE A 100 5.23 8.12 -16.19
CA ILE A 100 5.88 6.97 -15.55
C ILE A 100 6.46 7.36 -14.20
N MET A 101 7.19 8.46 -14.10
CA MET A 101 7.76 8.96 -12.86
C MET A 101 6.67 9.25 -11.82
N ASN A 102 5.56 9.87 -12.22
CA ASN A 102 4.43 10.12 -11.34
C ASN A 102 3.80 8.82 -10.80
N TRP A 103 3.55 7.83 -11.66
CA TRP A 103 3.04 6.53 -11.22
C TRP A 103 4.03 5.80 -10.32
N ASP A 104 5.32 5.89 -10.61
CA ASP A 104 6.37 5.29 -9.79
C ASP A 104 6.37 5.88 -8.36
N GLU A 105 6.27 7.19 -8.23
CA GLU A 105 6.17 7.84 -6.91
C GLU A 105 4.91 7.38 -6.16
N ARG A 106 3.77 7.32 -6.82
CA ARG A 106 2.53 6.81 -6.22
C ARG A 106 2.66 5.34 -5.80
N LEU A 107 3.24 4.48 -6.62
CA LEU A 107 3.46 3.07 -6.29
C LEU A 107 4.43 2.88 -5.11
N LYS A 108 5.38 3.78 -4.90
CA LYS A 108 6.27 3.76 -3.73
C LYS A 108 5.55 4.08 -2.42
N THR A 109 4.41 4.79 -2.46
CA THR A 109 3.69 5.17 -1.24
C THR A 109 3.01 4.00 -0.56
N VAL A 110 2.70 2.94 -1.29
CA VAL A 110 2.02 1.74 -0.78
C VAL A 110 3.00 0.60 -0.55
N PHE A 111 2.55 -0.44 0.14
CA PHE A 111 3.39 -1.57 0.49
C PHE A 111 4.17 -2.13 -0.70
N ASN A 112 5.49 -2.14 -0.61
CA ASN A 112 6.38 -2.79 -1.58
C ASN A 112 7.64 -3.32 -0.87
N ARG A 113 8.42 -4.15 -1.58
CA ARG A 113 9.69 -4.74 -1.12
C ARG A 113 10.86 -4.31 -2.01
N GLY A 114 10.80 -3.08 -2.51
CA GLY A 114 11.58 -2.69 -3.67
C GLY A 114 11.01 -3.27 -4.95
N PHE A 115 11.36 -2.67 -6.06
CA PHE A 115 10.82 -3.04 -7.37
C PHE A 115 11.90 -3.62 -8.27
N TRP A 116 11.50 -4.52 -9.16
CA TRP A 116 12.32 -5.01 -10.26
C TRP A 116 11.49 -5.34 -11.50
N ASN A 117 12.16 -5.53 -12.62
CA ASN A 117 11.52 -5.74 -13.92
C ASN A 117 11.13 -7.20 -14.20
N GLY A 118 11.40 -8.11 -13.29
CA GLY A 118 11.34 -9.53 -13.61
C GLY A 118 12.39 -9.87 -14.66
N TYR A 119 12.08 -10.88 -15.44
CA TYR A 119 12.94 -11.32 -16.56
C TYR A 119 12.53 -10.74 -17.91
N TYR A 120 11.57 -9.81 -17.94
CA TYR A 120 10.96 -9.30 -19.18
C TYR A 120 11.93 -8.50 -20.06
N LEU A 121 12.92 -7.85 -19.48
CA LEU A 121 13.90 -7.04 -20.22
C LEU A 121 15.24 -7.75 -20.42
N GLY A 122 15.28 -9.08 -20.26
CA GLY A 122 16.47 -9.89 -20.50
C GLY A 122 17.38 -10.09 -19.31
N GLN A 123 16.97 -9.70 -18.11
CA GLN A 123 17.70 -10.03 -16.88
C GLN A 123 17.81 -11.55 -16.73
N ARG A 124 19.00 -12.02 -16.35
CA ARG A 124 19.27 -13.45 -16.11
C ARG A 124 19.24 -13.84 -14.65
N LEU A 125 19.47 -12.87 -13.76
CA LEU A 125 19.48 -13.07 -12.30
C LEU A 125 18.27 -12.38 -11.71
N GLY A 126 17.68 -12.99 -10.68
CA GLY A 126 16.62 -12.40 -9.87
C GLY A 126 17.15 -11.28 -8.98
N GLU A 127 16.25 -10.44 -8.51
CA GLU A 127 16.53 -9.41 -7.51
C GLU A 127 15.75 -9.70 -6.22
N TRP A 128 16.45 -9.62 -5.09
CA TRP A 128 15.88 -9.90 -3.78
C TRP A 128 15.69 -8.64 -2.95
N SER A 129 14.70 -8.67 -2.07
CA SER A 129 14.50 -7.61 -1.09
C SER A 129 15.68 -7.56 -0.13
N SER A 130 16.16 -6.35 0.17
CA SER A 130 17.24 -6.11 1.12
C SER A 130 16.74 -6.07 2.57
N THR A 131 15.42 -5.93 2.78
CA THR A 131 14.82 -5.70 4.09
C THR A 131 13.65 -6.65 4.36
N TYR A 132 13.35 -6.84 5.63
CA TYR A 132 12.11 -7.46 6.06
C TYR A 132 10.98 -6.41 6.09
N GLY A 133 9.82 -6.74 5.51
CA GLY A 133 8.65 -5.86 5.56
C GLY A 133 8.50 -4.97 4.34
N SER A 134 8.03 -3.74 4.58
CA SER A 134 7.69 -2.78 3.52
C SER A 134 8.74 -1.68 3.39
N GLU A 135 9.09 -1.36 2.14
CA GLU A 135 9.89 -0.20 1.76
C GLU A 135 9.00 1.01 1.34
N ALA A 136 7.70 0.95 1.65
CA ALA A 136 6.78 2.06 1.35
C ALA A 136 7.25 3.36 1.99
N THR A 137 7.13 4.47 1.25
CA THR A 137 7.50 5.81 1.72
C THR A 137 6.46 6.40 2.67
N LYS A 138 5.21 5.90 2.62
CA LYS A 138 4.14 6.30 3.54
C LYS A 138 3.62 5.14 4.38
N ARG A 139 3.08 5.47 5.54
CA ARG A 139 2.41 4.55 6.46
C ARG A 139 1.09 5.09 6.90
N LYS A 140 0.13 4.20 7.09
CA LYS A 140 -1.16 4.54 7.68
C LYS A 140 -1.12 4.33 9.19
N VAL A 141 -1.46 5.34 9.94
CA VAL A 141 -1.61 5.31 11.40
C VAL A 141 -3.10 5.36 11.73
N TYR A 142 -3.57 4.40 12.49
CA TYR A 142 -4.97 4.39 12.92
C TYR A 142 -5.26 5.59 13.81
N ILE A 143 -6.33 6.30 13.50
CA ILE A 143 -6.77 7.48 14.27
C ILE A 143 -8.09 7.20 14.99
N GLY A 144 -9.06 6.59 14.29
CA GLY A 144 -10.39 6.41 14.85
C GLY A 144 -11.36 5.83 13.83
N LYS A 145 -12.63 6.13 13.99
CA LYS A 145 -13.70 5.53 13.19
C LYS A 145 -14.81 6.51 12.84
N GLY A 146 -15.51 6.24 11.76
CA GLY A 146 -16.73 6.92 11.36
C GLY A 146 -17.86 6.68 12.36
N MET A 147 -18.58 7.72 12.70
CA MET A 147 -19.73 7.68 13.60
C MET A 147 -21.03 7.92 12.85
N LYS A 148 -21.09 8.97 12.05
CA LYS A 148 -22.31 9.42 11.38
C LYS A 148 -21.99 10.06 10.04
N TYR A 149 -22.91 9.91 9.10
CA TYR A 149 -22.88 10.61 7.83
C TYR A 149 -24.14 11.46 7.65
N PHE A 150 -23.96 12.72 7.35
CA PHE A 150 -25.01 13.71 7.09
C PHE A 150 -25.20 13.88 5.58
N SER A 151 -26.07 13.08 5.00
CA SER A 151 -26.21 12.96 3.54
C SER A 151 -26.60 14.26 2.83
N LYS A 152 -27.36 15.12 3.48
CA LYS A 152 -27.76 16.43 2.92
C LYS A 152 -26.60 17.42 2.83
N LEU A 153 -25.59 17.26 3.69
CA LEU A 153 -24.44 18.16 3.80
C LEU A 153 -23.19 17.59 3.13
N GLY A 154 -23.16 16.28 2.81
CA GLY A 154 -21.94 15.62 2.35
C GLY A 154 -20.84 15.57 3.41
N VAL A 155 -21.21 15.55 4.69
CA VAL A 155 -20.29 15.62 5.83
C VAL A 155 -20.33 14.32 6.61
N ALA A 156 -19.17 13.86 7.07
CA ALA A 156 -19.04 12.74 7.99
C ALA A 156 -18.45 13.18 9.32
N GLU A 157 -18.90 12.53 10.39
CA GLU A 157 -18.40 12.71 11.75
C GLU A 157 -17.56 11.50 12.14
N PHE A 158 -16.39 11.77 12.74
CA PHE A 158 -15.43 10.77 13.16
C PHE A 158 -15.07 10.95 14.65
N LEU A 159 -14.91 9.84 15.34
CA LEU A 159 -14.35 9.80 16.69
C LEU A 159 -12.85 9.54 16.63
N VAL A 160 -12.06 10.39 17.27
CA VAL A 160 -10.62 10.19 17.45
C VAL A 160 -10.38 9.27 18.64
N GLU A 161 -9.81 8.09 18.41
CA GLU A 161 -9.59 7.06 19.44
C GLU A 161 -8.13 7.00 19.93
N THR A 162 -7.20 7.62 19.22
CA THR A 162 -5.78 7.54 19.52
C THR A 162 -5.16 8.88 19.89
N LYS A 163 -3.98 8.83 20.54
CA LYS A 163 -3.22 10.01 20.95
C LYS A 163 -2.65 10.85 19.80
N PHE A 164 -2.70 10.34 18.58
CA PHE A 164 -2.11 11.04 17.44
C PHE A 164 -2.93 12.26 17.00
N GLY A 165 -4.25 12.23 17.23
CA GLY A 165 -5.12 13.31 16.82
C GLY A 165 -5.16 13.51 15.29
N VAL A 166 -5.90 14.53 14.87
CA VAL A 166 -5.97 14.99 13.48
C VAL A 166 -5.68 16.48 13.45
N ASN A 167 -4.75 16.89 12.60
CA ASN A 167 -4.47 18.31 12.38
C ASN A 167 -4.97 18.73 11.00
N LYS A 168 -5.25 20.00 10.85
CA LYS A 168 -5.55 20.61 9.54
C LYS A 168 -4.38 20.37 8.58
N GLY A 169 -4.73 19.94 7.37
CA GLY A 169 -3.75 19.60 6.33
C GLY A 169 -3.26 18.15 6.35
N ASP A 170 -3.58 17.37 7.38
CA ASP A 170 -3.25 15.95 7.42
C ASP A 170 -3.85 15.18 6.24
N GLU A 171 -3.09 14.28 5.66
CA GLU A 171 -3.59 13.33 4.67
C GLU A 171 -4.35 12.21 5.38
N LEU A 172 -5.62 12.08 5.11
CA LEU A 172 -6.51 11.11 5.74
C LEU A 172 -6.90 9.99 4.77
N LEU A 173 -7.05 8.80 5.33
CA LEU A 173 -7.49 7.61 4.62
C LEU A 173 -8.67 6.99 5.36
N ILE A 174 -9.84 6.94 4.71
CA ILE A 174 -11.03 6.28 5.25
C ILE A 174 -11.18 4.94 4.57
N MET A 175 -11.41 3.90 5.36
CA MET A 175 -11.49 2.52 4.86
C MET A 175 -12.66 1.78 5.49
N GLY A 176 -13.49 1.20 4.63
CA GLY A 176 -14.60 0.35 5.06
C GLY A 176 -14.93 -0.73 4.02
N PRO A 177 -15.51 -1.87 4.46
CA PRO A 177 -15.78 -3.00 3.57
C PRO A 177 -16.69 -2.67 2.38
N THR A 178 -17.61 -1.72 2.56
CA THR A 178 -18.53 -1.27 1.52
C THR A 178 -18.19 0.11 1.00
N THR A 179 -17.60 0.96 1.83
CA THR A 179 -17.17 2.32 1.50
C THR A 179 -15.95 2.30 0.59
N GLY A 180 -15.14 1.24 0.69
CA GLY A 180 -13.88 1.14 -0.03
C GLY A 180 -12.80 1.98 0.62
N VAL A 181 -12.00 2.66 -0.20
CA VAL A 181 -10.86 3.50 0.21
C VAL A 181 -11.07 4.91 -0.30
N ILE A 182 -11.09 5.87 0.62
CA ILE A 182 -11.22 7.30 0.33
C ILE A 182 -10.00 8.01 0.88
N GLU A 183 -9.37 8.82 0.04
CA GLU A 183 -8.26 9.69 0.40
C GLU A 183 -8.74 11.13 0.37
N LEU A 184 -8.43 11.90 1.40
CA LEU A 184 -8.75 13.32 1.49
C LEU A 184 -7.75 14.04 2.39
N LYS A 185 -7.71 15.37 2.30
CA LYS A 185 -7.00 16.20 3.26
C LYS A 185 -7.93 16.69 4.35
N ALA A 186 -7.43 16.81 5.56
CA ALA A 186 -8.14 17.36 6.70
C ALA A 186 -8.27 18.87 6.56
N GLU A 187 -9.19 19.33 5.71
CA GLU A 187 -9.49 20.74 5.50
C GLU A 187 -10.89 21.04 6.05
N ASN A 188 -11.08 22.26 6.58
CA ASN A 188 -12.38 22.74 7.11
C ASN A 188 -13.01 21.77 8.15
N MET A 189 -12.18 21.25 9.07
CA MET A 189 -12.66 20.42 10.17
C MET A 189 -13.48 21.26 11.16
N GLN A 190 -14.51 20.64 11.73
CA GLN A 190 -15.29 21.25 12.82
C GLN A 190 -15.32 20.30 14.01
N VAL A 191 -15.07 20.86 15.18
CA VAL A 191 -15.27 20.24 16.50
C VAL A 191 -16.30 21.08 17.22
N ASP A 192 -17.34 20.46 17.76
CA ASP A 192 -18.46 21.14 18.44
C ASP A 192 -19.06 22.31 17.60
N TYR A 193 -19.23 22.06 16.28
CA TYR A 193 -19.76 23.04 15.31
C TYR A 193 -18.90 24.30 15.11
N LYS A 194 -17.64 24.30 15.54
CA LYS A 194 -16.67 25.37 15.34
C LYS A 194 -15.52 24.86 14.48
N GLU A 195 -15.02 25.74 13.61
CA GLU A 195 -13.81 25.44 12.87
C GLU A 195 -12.66 25.16 13.83
N ALA A 196 -11.92 24.09 13.58
CA ALA A 196 -10.82 23.65 14.40
C ALA A 196 -9.63 23.22 13.53
N ASP A 197 -8.44 23.63 13.94
CA ASP A 197 -7.19 23.24 13.29
C ASP A 197 -6.65 21.90 13.80
N ARG A 198 -7.21 21.41 14.93
CA ARG A 198 -6.83 20.14 15.55
C ARG A 198 -8.00 19.48 16.26
N CYS A 199 -8.02 18.15 16.25
CA CYS A 199 -8.93 17.32 17.01
C CYS A 199 -8.14 16.28 17.80
N GLU A 200 -8.41 16.19 19.11
CA GLU A 200 -7.70 15.34 20.06
C GLU A 200 -8.41 14.01 20.32
N ARG A 201 -7.74 13.12 21.04
CA ARG A 201 -8.33 11.86 21.49
C ARG A 201 -9.60 12.06 22.31
N GLY A 202 -10.65 11.34 21.95
CA GLY A 202 -11.96 11.38 22.61
C GLY A 202 -12.91 12.41 22.03
N GLU A 203 -12.46 13.28 21.16
CA GLU A 203 -13.29 14.27 20.49
C GLU A 203 -13.92 13.72 19.21
N LEU A 204 -15.02 14.35 18.83
CA LEU A 204 -15.69 14.17 17.56
C LEU A 204 -15.37 15.34 16.63
N PHE A 205 -15.00 15.04 15.40
CA PHE A 205 -14.90 16.08 14.39
C PHE A 205 -15.70 15.72 13.14
N SER A 206 -16.14 16.75 12.45
CA SER A 206 -16.88 16.65 11.21
C SER A 206 -16.05 17.21 10.05
N ILE A 207 -16.10 16.54 8.89
CA ILE A 207 -15.39 16.96 7.70
C ILE A 207 -16.21 16.58 6.45
N ALA A 208 -16.12 17.39 5.39
CA ALA A 208 -16.71 17.07 4.11
C ALA A 208 -16.05 15.83 3.49
N VAL A 209 -16.86 14.93 2.93
CA VAL A 209 -16.39 13.70 2.31
C VAL A 209 -17.06 13.49 0.96
N PRO A 210 -16.37 12.90 -0.04
CA PRO A 210 -16.87 12.78 -1.40
C PRO A 210 -18.02 11.77 -1.56
N CYS A 211 -18.17 10.86 -0.60
CA CYS A 211 -19.22 9.85 -0.64
C CYS A 211 -19.67 9.41 0.76
N LYS A 212 -20.70 8.57 0.81
CA LYS A 212 -21.29 8.07 2.05
C LYS A 212 -20.30 7.26 2.87
N ILE A 213 -20.02 7.73 4.10
CA ILE A 213 -19.30 7.01 5.13
C ILE A 213 -20.29 6.22 6.01
N ARG A 214 -19.86 5.06 6.45
CA ARG A 214 -20.64 4.19 7.33
C ARG A 214 -20.10 4.18 8.74
N PRO A 215 -20.96 3.97 9.74
CA PRO A 215 -20.49 3.71 11.11
C PRO A 215 -19.44 2.60 11.13
N SER A 216 -18.38 2.80 11.89
CA SER A 216 -17.23 1.89 12.03
C SER A 216 -16.28 1.82 10.82
N ASP A 217 -16.46 2.60 9.75
CA ASP A 217 -15.41 2.81 8.77
C ASP A 217 -14.17 3.37 9.49
N LYS A 218 -13.02 2.79 9.23
CA LYS A 218 -11.78 3.16 9.92
C LYS A 218 -11.17 4.41 9.32
N LEU A 219 -10.73 5.30 10.19
CA LEU A 219 -10.00 6.50 9.83
C LEU A 219 -8.52 6.31 10.14
N TYR A 220 -7.68 6.59 9.16
CA TYR A 220 -6.22 6.58 9.28
C TYR A 220 -5.66 7.94 8.84
N LYS A 221 -4.49 8.27 9.36
CA LYS A 221 -3.62 9.31 8.85
C LYS A 221 -2.48 8.69 8.07
N LEU A 222 -2.16 9.24 6.91
CA LEU A 222 -0.96 8.88 6.16
C LEU A 222 0.19 9.77 6.64
N VAL A 223 1.28 9.14 7.03
CA VAL A 223 2.49 9.81 7.50
C VAL A 223 3.70 9.28 6.75
N ASP A 224 4.79 10.02 6.75
CA ASP A 224 6.05 9.52 6.19
C ASP A 224 6.53 8.29 6.97
N ALA A 225 7.08 7.32 6.25
CA ALA A 225 7.53 6.07 6.86
C ALA A 225 8.64 6.26 7.89
N SER A 226 9.40 7.36 7.80
CA SER A 226 10.44 7.76 8.76
C SER A 226 9.88 8.23 10.11
N GLU A 227 8.63 8.69 10.15
CA GLU A 227 8.01 9.22 11.38
C GLU A 227 7.50 8.12 12.32
N VAL A 228 7.27 6.92 11.79
CA VAL A 228 6.69 5.81 12.55
C VAL A 228 7.55 4.57 12.41
N PRO A 229 8.01 3.97 13.54
CA PRO A 229 8.78 2.74 13.48
C PRO A 229 8.04 1.63 12.72
N ASN A 230 8.80 0.72 12.10
CA ASN A 230 8.27 -0.51 11.52
C ASN A 230 7.72 -1.40 12.63
N ASN A 231 6.55 -1.11 13.17
CA ASN A 231 5.84 -2.05 14.00
C ASN A 231 5.27 -3.13 13.08
N GLN A 232 5.86 -4.28 13.18
CA GLN A 232 5.48 -5.53 12.54
C GLN A 232 4.13 -6.04 13.03
#